data_756520ca2094c29446ee272f7c11a1c8
#
_entry.id   756520ca2094c29446ee272f7c11a1c8
#
_cell.length_a   1.000
_cell.length_b   1.000
_cell.length_c   1.000
_cell.angle_alpha   90.00
_cell.angle_beta   90.00
_cell.angle_gamma   90.00
#
_symmetry.space_group_name_H-M   'P 1'
#
loop_
_entity.id
_entity.type
_entity.pdbx_description
1 polymer ?
#
loop_
_entity_poly.entity_id
_entity_poly.type
_entity_poly.pdbx_seq_one_letter_code
_entity_poly.pdbx_strand_id
1 'polypeptide(L)'
;MCIRDSSEAQCPQGICITDEYVLITSYSDDKGSLGELMVFDREDGEYLVTLGMDANSHLGGIAFDGENVWVCNSYDTTVERISYDFLSLMATANSKQVIDATGVVDVFDVGNKPSCITYYGGRLWIATHNILFRSKMVAYYYDKKDDRLTSLSTYTIPARVQGVTFDASGKVYLSTSYGRNESSYIKCYKSLIALSSRPNRPDITIEMPPGSEELDSVDKRLYVIFESAGEKYLEGTDGKGNSPAPIDKILRINTD
;
A
#
# COMPACT_ATOMS: atom_id res chain seq x y z
N MET A 1 4.80 16.10 -6.83
CA MET A 1 3.50 15.74 -6.27
C MET A 1 3.59 15.89 -4.77
N CYS A 2 2.80 16.74 -4.16
CA CYS A 2 2.66 16.89 -2.72
C CYS A 2 1.33 16.26 -2.30
N ILE A 3 1.37 15.24 -1.46
CA ILE A 3 0.18 14.51 -1.01
C ILE A 3 -0.71 15.40 -0.12
N ARG A 4 -0.13 16.43 0.52
CA ARG A 4 -0.84 17.39 1.39
C ARG A 4 -1.93 18.20 0.71
N ASP A 5 -1.79 18.45 -0.58
CA ASP A 5 -2.73 19.34 -1.29
C ASP A 5 -4.11 18.68 -1.52
N SER A 6 -4.22 17.36 -1.29
CA SER A 6 -5.43 16.60 -1.55
C SER A 6 -6.25 16.28 -0.29
N SER A 7 -5.64 16.25 0.90
CA SER A 7 -6.34 15.93 2.16
C SER A 7 -5.50 16.26 3.40
N GLU A 8 -5.97 17.21 4.24
CA GLU A 8 -5.23 17.68 5.43
C GLU A 8 -5.21 16.65 6.58
N ALA A 9 -6.24 15.83 6.74
CA ALA A 9 -6.39 14.89 7.88
C ALA A 9 -6.03 13.44 7.56
N GLN A 10 -5.49 13.16 6.37
CA GLN A 10 -5.25 11.80 5.89
C GLN A 10 -3.81 11.35 6.13
N CYS A 11 -3.66 10.07 6.51
CA CYS A 11 -2.36 9.42 6.66
C CYS A 11 -2.14 8.44 5.50
N PRO A 12 -1.18 8.71 4.59
CA PRO A 12 -0.88 7.82 3.47
C PRO A 12 -0.44 6.44 3.93
N GLN A 13 -0.90 5.39 3.23
CA GLN A 13 -0.61 4.00 3.56
C GLN A 13 -0.13 3.18 2.37
N GLY A 14 -0.90 3.15 1.29
CA GLY A 14 -0.63 2.35 0.11
C GLY A 14 -0.22 3.17 -1.10
N ILE A 15 0.60 2.57 -1.97
CA ILE A 15 0.97 3.12 -3.27
C ILE A 15 0.96 2.03 -4.34
N CYS A 16 0.34 2.34 -5.47
CA CYS A 16 0.39 1.51 -6.67
C CYS A 16 0.56 2.40 -7.91
N ILE A 17 1.43 2.00 -8.83
CA ILE A 17 1.70 2.75 -10.06
C ILE A 17 1.24 1.92 -11.24
N THR A 18 0.23 2.42 -11.94
CA THR A 18 -0.25 1.85 -13.21
C THR A 18 0.43 2.53 -14.39
N ASP A 19 0.06 2.18 -15.61
CA ASP A 19 0.60 2.85 -16.80
C ASP A 19 0.14 4.31 -16.89
N GLU A 20 -1.01 4.66 -16.34
CA GLU A 20 -1.65 5.97 -16.48
C GLU A 20 -1.67 6.76 -15.17
N TYR A 21 -1.72 6.08 -14.02
CA TYR A 21 -1.96 6.73 -12.73
C TYR A 21 -0.96 6.34 -11.65
N VAL A 22 -0.79 7.25 -10.68
CA VAL A 22 -0.26 6.97 -9.36
C VAL A 22 -1.45 6.93 -8.39
N LEU A 23 -1.66 5.78 -7.77
CA LEU A 23 -2.73 5.51 -6.82
C LEU A 23 -2.18 5.53 -5.41
N ILE A 24 -2.82 6.27 -4.51
CA ILE A 24 -2.40 6.37 -3.11
C ILE A 24 -3.61 6.13 -2.23
N THR A 25 -3.50 5.20 -1.28
CA THR A 25 -4.50 5.04 -0.24
C THR A 25 -4.09 5.75 1.03
N SER A 26 -5.09 6.21 1.78
CA SER A 26 -4.90 6.87 3.06
C SER A 26 -6.09 6.63 3.99
N TYR A 27 -5.89 6.83 5.28
CA TYR A 27 -6.96 6.80 6.26
C TYR A 27 -6.98 8.09 7.08
N SER A 28 -8.13 8.40 7.66
CA SER A 28 -8.29 9.47 8.62
C SER A 28 -8.41 8.91 10.05
N ASP A 29 -7.84 9.63 11.03
CA ASP A 29 -8.10 9.36 12.44
C ASP A 29 -9.47 9.89 12.92
N ASP A 30 -10.13 10.70 12.12
CA ASP A 30 -11.46 11.24 12.41
C ASP A 30 -12.53 10.17 12.23
N LYS A 31 -13.25 9.88 13.31
CA LYS A 31 -14.30 8.86 13.29
C LYS A 31 -15.40 9.19 12.28
N GLY A 32 -15.65 8.24 11.39
CA GLY A 32 -16.69 8.35 10.36
C GLY A 32 -16.25 9.04 9.07
N SER A 33 -15.02 9.53 9.01
CA SER A 33 -14.43 9.95 7.74
C SER A 33 -14.09 8.74 6.88
N LEU A 34 -14.33 8.82 5.58
CA LEU A 34 -13.96 7.77 4.64
C LEU A 34 -12.44 7.65 4.56
N GLY A 35 -11.95 6.44 4.40
CA GLY A 35 -10.64 6.22 3.84
C GLY A 35 -10.61 6.70 2.39
N GLU A 36 -9.46 7.06 1.86
CA GLU A 36 -9.35 7.68 0.56
C GLU A 36 -8.43 6.89 -0.38
N LEU A 37 -8.89 6.71 -1.62
CA LEU A 37 -8.07 6.31 -2.76
C LEU A 37 -7.90 7.52 -3.66
N MET A 38 -6.75 8.16 -3.57
CA MET A 38 -6.38 9.33 -4.36
C MET A 38 -5.77 8.90 -5.69
N VAL A 39 -6.22 9.52 -6.78
CA VAL A 39 -5.76 9.24 -8.15
C VAL A 39 -5.03 10.46 -8.69
N PHE A 40 -3.80 10.24 -9.12
CA PHE A 40 -2.95 11.25 -9.75
C PHE A 40 -2.54 10.80 -11.15
N ASP A 41 -2.40 11.72 -12.08
CA ASP A 41 -1.78 11.46 -13.38
C ASP A 41 -0.32 11.02 -13.18
N ARG A 42 0.10 9.97 -13.89
CA ARG A 42 1.46 9.45 -13.75
C ARG A 42 2.51 10.32 -14.39
N GLU A 43 2.19 11.02 -15.47
CA GLU A 43 3.16 11.78 -16.27
C GLU A 43 3.59 13.06 -15.55
N ASP A 44 2.63 13.86 -15.09
CA ASP A 44 2.88 15.17 -14.49
C ASP A 44 2.60 15.24 -12.97
N GLY A 45 1.94 14.20 -12.41
CA GLY A 45 1.59 14.12 -11.00
C GLY A 45 0.40 15.01 -10.62
N GLU A 46 -0.42 15.41 -11.59
CA GLU A 46 -1.64 16.18 -11.33
C GLU A 46 -2.64 15.34 -10.53
N TYR A 47 -3.20 15.91 -9.47
CA TYR A 47 -4.31 15.31 -8.73
C TYR A 47 -5.59 15.33 -9.60
N LEU A 48 -6.26 14.19 -9.73
CA LEU A 48 -7.44 14.03 -10.60
C LEU A 48 -8.73 13.89 -9.80
N VAL A 49 -8.79 12.96 -8.88
CA VAL A 49 -9.99 12.62 -8.10
C VAL A 49 -9.60 11.82 -6.86
N THR A 50 -10.46 11.83 -5.84
CA THR A 50 -10.41 10.91 -4.70
C THR A 50 -11.67 10.06 -4.68
N LEU A 51 -11.50 8.75 -4.49
CA LEU A 51 -12.59 7.82 -4.25
C LEU A 51 -12.64 7.54 -2.74
N GLY A 52 -13.76 7.89 -2.11
CA GLY A 52 -14.02 7.59 -0.70
C GLY A 52 -14.33 6.10 -0.55
N MET A 53 -13.54 5.42 0.29
CA MET A 53 -13.63 4.00 0.60
C MET A 53 -14.25 3.79 2.00
N ASP A 54 -14.25 2.56 2.51
CA ASP A 54 -14.82 2.27 3.83
C ASP A 54 -14.18 3.12 4.95
N ALA A 55 -15.03 3.79 5.74
CA ALA A 55 -14.63 4.61 6.89
C ALA A 55 -13.99 3.82 8.03
N ASN A 56 -14.23 2.50 8.09
CA ASN A 56 -13.66 1.65 9.13
C ASN A 56 -12.39 0.93 8.68
N SER A 57 -11.84 1.26 7.51
CA SER A 57 -10.63 0.65 6.99
C SER A 57 -9.41 1.54 7.15
N HIS A 58 -8.26 0.89 7.43
CA HIS A 58 -6.96 1.56 7.43
C HIS A 58 -6.40 1.72 6.01
N LEU A 59 -7.00 1.06 5.02
CA LEU A 59 -6.58 1.01 3.61
C LEU A 59 -5.06 0.77 3.45
N GLY A 60 -4.54 -0.22 4.21
CA GLY A 60 -3.11 -0.41 4.45
C GLY A 60 -2.26 -0.77 3.24
N GLY A 61 -2.88 -1.11 2.10
CA GLY A 61 -2.17 -1.43 0.88
C GLY A 61 -3.05 -1.47 -0.34
N ILE A 62 -2.45 -1.31 -1.52
CA ILE A 62 -3.13 -1.24 -2.81
C ILE A 62 -2.34 -1.96 -3.90
N ALA A 63 -3.03 -2.68 -4.78
CA ALA A 63 -2.43 -3.36 -5.93
C ALA A 63 -3.31 -3.28 -7.17
N PHE A 64 -2.70 -3.35 -8.35
CA PHE A 64 -3.38 -3.41 -9.64
C PHE A 64 -3.06 -4.73 -10.35
N ASP A 65 -4.10 -5.47 -10.78
CA ASP A 65 -3.95 -6.78 -11.42
C ASP A 65 -4.03 -6.74 -12.96
N GLY A 66 -4.14 -5.55 -13.52
CA GLY A 66 -4.34 -5.31 -14.95
C GLY A 66 -5.80 -4.99 -15.33
N GLU A 67 -6.77 -5.26 -14.45
CA GLU A 67 -8.18 -5.00 -14.67
C GLU A 67 -8.87 -4.39 -13.45
N ASN A 68 -8.37 -4.71 -12.26
CA ASN A 68 -8.96 -4.29 -11.00
C ASN A 68 -7.91 -3.69 -10.07
N VAL A 69 -8.32 -2.77 -9.26
CA VAL A 69 -7.58 -2.24 -8.14
C VAL A 69 -8.07 -2.94 -6.87
N TRP A 70 -7.13 -3.47 -6.09
CA TRP A 70 -7.37 -4.19 -4.85
C TRP A 70 -6.82 -3.41 -3.67
N VAL A 71 -7.63 -3.22 -2.63
CA VAL A 71 -7.28 -2.44 -1.45
C VAL A 71 -7.46 -3.28 -0.18
N CYS A 72 -6.50 -3.22 0.74
CA CYS A 72 -6.59 -3.92 2.02
C CYS A 72 -7.59 -3.24 2.96
N ASN A 73 -8.57 -3.99 3.49
CA ASN A 73 -9.30 -3.58 4.67
C ASN A 73 -8.55 -4.11 5.91
N SER A 74 -7.70 -3.26 6.47
CA SER A 74 -6.75 -3.68 7.52
C SER A 74 -7.38 -3.92 8.89
N TYR A 75 -8.63 -3.55 9.13
CA TYR A 75 -9.34 -3.84 10.38
C TYR A 75 -10.07 -5.18 10.36
N ASP A 76 -10.49 -5.61 9.18
CA ASP A 76 -11.15 -6.89 8.95
C ASP A 76 -10.22 -7.90 8.27
N THR A 77 -10.74 -9.05 7.88
CA THR A 77 -10.04 -10.05 7.08
C THR A 77 -10.53 -10.00 5.63
N THR A 78 -10.64 -8.79 5.08
CA THR A 78 -11.17 -8.57 3.75
C THR A 78 -10.25 -7.70 2.89
N VAL A 79 -10.39 -7.84 1.59
CA VAL A 79 -9.87 -6.90 0.60
C VAL A 79 -11.03 -6.37 -0.24
N GLU A 80 -10.94 -5.12 -0.63
CA GLU A 80 -11.91 -4.45 -1.49
C GLU A 80 -11.39 -4.43 -2.92
N ARG A 81 -12.28 -4.64 -3.88
CA ARG A 81 -11.98 -4.53 -5.30
C ARG A 81 -12.79 -3.42 -5.93
N ILE A 82 -12.12 -2.59 -6.72
CA ILE A 82 -12.75 -1.60 -7.58
C ILE A 82 -12.31 -1.83 -9.02
N SER A 83 -13.24 -1.72 -9.98
CA SER A 83 -12.91 -1.83 -11.40
C SER A 83 -12.01 -0.70 -11.85
N TYR A 84 -10.93 -1.02 -12.58
CA TYR A 84 -10.04 -0.02 -13.15
C TYR A 84 -10.75 0.87 -14.18
N ASP A 85 -11.72 0.32 -14.92
CA ASP A 85 -12.55 1.10 -15.86
C ASP A 85 -13.36 2.18 -15.13
N PHE A 86 -13.95 1.85 -13.96
CA PHE A 86 -14.65 2.83 -13.14
C PHE A 86 -13.69 3.90 -12.61
N LEU A 87 -12.55 3.50 -12.09
CA LEU A 87 -11.50 4.42 -11.60
C LEU A 87 -11.06 5.37 -12.72
N SER A 88 -10.78 4.83 -13.91
CA SER A 88 -10.35 5.61 -15.08
C SER A 88 -11.43 6.58 -15.56
N LEU A 89 -12.71 6.16 -15.49
CA LEU A 89 -13.83 7.05 -15.81
C LEU A 89 -13.87 8.24 -14.85
N MET A 90 -13.72 8.00 -13.55
CA MET A 90 -13.71 9.06 -12.54
C MET A 90 -12.48 9.96 -12.67
N ALA A 91 -11.30 9.39 -12.94
CA ALA A 91 -10.07 10.14 -13.21
C ALA A 91 -10.20 11.04 -14.44
N THR A 92 -10.78 10.52 -15.53
CA THR A 92 -11.01 11.28 -16.77
C THR A 92 -11.97 12.46 -16.54
N ALA A 93 -12.95 12.31 -15.65
CA ALA A 93 -13.85 13.41 -15.27
C ALA A 93 -13.10 14.55 -14.57
N ASN A 94 -11.94 14.25 -13.97
CA ASN A 94 -11.01 15.22 -13.35
C ASN A 94 -11.70 16.23 -12.43
N SER A 95 -12.60 15.72 -11.57
CA SER A 95 -13.49 16.54 -10.76
C SER A 95 -12.77 17.30 -9.64
N LYS A 96 -11.56 16.85 -9.25
CA LYS A 96 -10.80 17.34 -8.10
C LYS A 96 -11.59 17.24 -6.77
N GLN A 97 -12.49 16.27 -6.68
CA GLN A 97 -13.41 16.10 -5.55
C GLN A 97 -13.28 14.70 -4.95
N VAL A 98 -13.80 14.55 -3.74
CA VAL A 98 -14.00 13.24 -3.11
C VAL A 98 -15.36 12.71 -3.55
N ILE A 99 -15.36 11.51 -4.14
CA ILE A 99 -16.54 10.79 -4.61
C ILE A 99 -16.73 9.57 -3.72
N ASP A 100 -17.87 9.42 -3.08
CA ASP A 100 -18.20 8.21 -2.32
C ASP A 100 -18.30 7.00 -3.25
N ALA A 101 -17.34 6.08 -3.13
CA ALA A 101 -17.25 4.86 -3.90
C ALA A 101 -17.69 3.61 -3.12
N THR A 102 -18.17 3.75 -1.89
CA THR A 102 -18.54 2.60 -1.03
C THR A 102 -19.61 1.69 -1.64
N GLY A 103 -20.46 2.23 -2.52
CA GLY A 103 -21.51 1.48 -3.21
C GLY A 103 -21.07 0.73 -4.47
N VAL A 104 -19.80 0.86 -4.90
CA VAL A 104 -19.28 0.25 -6.15
C VAL A 104 -18.07 -0.66 -5.93
N VAL A 105 -17.70 -0.90 -4.68
CA VAL A 105 -16.65 -1.85 -4.32
C VAL A 105 -17.23 -3.23 -4.04
N ASP A 106 -16.50 -4.26 -4.46
CA ASP A 106 -16.77 -5.65 -4.08
C ASP A 106 -15.83 -6.04 -2.94
N VAL A 107 -16.34 -6.81 -1.97
CA VAL A 107 -15.60 -7.22 -0.78
C VAL A 107 -15.33 -8.71 -0.81
N PHE A 108 -14.08 -9.11 -0.57
CA PHE A 108 -13.62 -10.49 -0.59
C PHE A 108 -12.99 -10.88 0.74
N ASP A 109 -13.43 -12.01 1.32
CA ASP A 109 -12.78 -12.59 2.49
C ASP A 109 -11.41 -13.16 2.13
N VAL A 110 -10.43 -12.92 3.01
CA VAL A 110 -9.09 -13.49 2.95
C VAL A 110 -8.73 -14.19 4.25
N GLY A 111 -7.88 -15.21 4.18
CA GLY A 111 -7.55 -16.05 5.34
C GLY A 111 -6.55 -15.43 6.33
N ASN A 112 -6.12 -14.18 6.12
CA ASN A 112 -5.20 -13.45 6.99
C ASN A 112 -5.61 -11.98 7.05
N LYS A 113 -5.30 -11.32 8.17
CA LYS A 113 -5.54 -9.87 8.30
C LYS A 113 -4.66 -9.11 7.30
N PRO A 114 -5.24 -8.43 6.29
CA PRO A 114 -4.46 -7.78 5.25
C PRO A 114 -3.93 -6.43 5.74
N SER A 115 -2.63 -6.21 5.61
CA SER A 115 -2.00 -4.91 5.94
C SER A 115 -1.29 -4.29 4.75
N CYS A 116 -0.81 -5.11 3.82
CA CYS A 116 -0.28 -4.65 2.53
C CYS A 116 -0.52 -5.72 1.47
N ILE A 117 -0.53 -5.29 0.22
CA ILE A 117 -0.88 -6.14 -0.92
C ILE A 117 -0.06 -5.74 -2.16
N THR A 118 0.34 -6.71 -2.96
CA THR A 118 0.88 -6.47 -4.30
C THR A 118 0.40 -7.54 -5.29
N TYR A 119 0.47 -7.23 -6.58
CA TYR A 119 0.18 -8.19 -7.64
C TYR A 119 1.46 -8.58 -8.37
N TYR A 120 1.74 -9.88 -8.42
CA TYR A 120 2.90 -10.38 -9.15
C TYR A 120 2.67 -11.82 -9.61
N GLY A 121 3.04 -12.09 -10.86
CA GLY A 121 2.98 -13.44 -11.43
C GLY A 121 1.58 -14.07 -11.44
N GLY A 122 0.55 -13.28 -11.72
CA GLY A 122 -0.85 -13.71 -11.77
C GLY A 122 -1.48 -13.98 -10.40
N ARG A 123 -0.94 -13.37 -9.33
CA ARG A 123 -1.39 -13.60 -7.94
C ARG A 123 -1.38 -12.31 -7.14
N LEU A 124 -2.34 -12.19 -6.24
CA LEU A 124 -2.30 -11.20 -5.17
C LEU A 124 -1.48 -11.76 -3.99
N TRP A 125 -0.54 -10.97 -3.51
CA TRP A 125 0.31 -11.30 -2.37
C TRP A 125 -0.09 -10.39 -1.21
N ILE A 126 -0.74 -10.97 -0.21
CA ILE A 126 -1.31 -10.24 0.93
C ILE A 126 -0.51 -10.56 2.17
N ALA A 127 0.08 -9.54 2.78
CA ALA A 127 0.86 -9.69 4.00
C ALA A 127 0.13 -9.12 5.22
N THR A 128 0.38 -9.72 6.38
CA THR A 128 -0.14 -9.29 7.67
C THR A 128 0.94 -8.55 8.44
N HIS A 129 0.61 -7.40 9.00
CA HIS A 129 1.51 -6.69 9.92
C HIS A 129 1.54 -7.38 11.29
N ASN A 130 2.72 -7.52 11.87
CA ASN A 130 2.91 -7.96 13.25
C ASN A 130 4.12 -7.24 13.85
N ILE A 131 3.97 -6.65 15.00
CA ILE A 131 5.01 -5.82 15.62
C ILE A 131 6.15 -6.64 16.23
N LEU A 132 5.81 -7.74 16.91
CA LEU A 132 6.74 -8.49 17.76
C LEU A 132 7.24 -9.77 17.11
N PHE A 133 6.39 -10.46 16.35
CA PHE A 133 6.68 -11.78 15.83
C PHE A 133 6.77 -11.75 14.29
N ARG A 134 7.39 -12.80 13.75
CA ARG A 134 7.32 -13.06 12.31
C ARG A 134 5.88 -13.04 11.84
N SER A 135 5.66 -12.52 10.67
CA SER A 135 4.34 -12.41 10.06
C SER A 135 4.16 -13.39 8.92
N LYS A 136 3.05 -13.29 8.23
CA LYS A 136 2.67 -14.15 7.13
C LYS A 136 2.39 -13.31 5.88
N MET A 137 2.77 -13.85 4.75
CA MET A 137 2.36 -13.39 3.43
C MET A 137 1.69 -14.56 2.72
N VAL A 138 0.48 -14.35 2.21
CA VAL A 138 -0.31 -15.38 1.54
C VAL A 138 -0.51 -15.01 0.09
N ALA A 139 -0.26 -15.96 -0.81
CA ALA A 139 -0.55 -15.81 -2.23
C ALA A 139 -1.98 -16.25 -2.50
N TYR A 140 -2.74 -15.41 -3.21
CA TYR A 140 -4.10 -15.71 -3.64
C TYR A 140 -4.20 -15.69 -5.15
N TYR A 141 -5.02 -16.60 -5.67
CA TYR A 141 -5.47 -16.60 -7.05
C TYR A 141 -6.90 -16.04 -7.10
N TYR A 142 -7.12 -15.06 -7.95
CA TYR A 142 -8.45 -14.56 -8.24
C TYR A 142 -9.05 -15.36 -9.41
N ASP A 143 -10.11 -16.09 -9.12
CA ASP A 143 -10.89 -16.82 -10.12
C ASP A 143 -12.00 -15.91 -10.65
N LYS A 144 -11.79 -15.36 -11.84
CA LYS A 144 -12.75 -14.46 -12.50
C LYS A 144 -14.10 -15.13 -12.82
N LYS A 145 -14.11 -16.45 -13.02
CA LYS A 145 -15.32 -17.19 -13.36
C LYS A 145 -16.24 -17.36 -12.15
N ASP A 146 -15.64 -17.70 -11.03
CA ASP A 146 -16.36 -17.96 -9.79
C ASP A 146 -16.39 -16.73 -8.87
N ASP A 147 -15.78 -15.61 -9.31
CA ASP A 147 -15.63 -14.33 -8.60
C ASP A 147 -15.18 -14.52 -7.16
N ARG A 148 -14.05 -15.19 -6.96
CA ARG A 148 -13.52 -15.50 -5.63
C ARG A 148 -12.00 -15.52 -5.55
N LEU A 149 -11.48 -15.25 -4.36
CA LEU A 149 -10.08 -15.42 -3.99
C LEU A 149 -9.84 -16.81 -3.39
N THR A 150 -8.82 -17.50 -3.87
CA THR A 150 -8.41 -18.81 -3.35
C THR A 150 -6.96 -18.73 -2.88
N SER A 151 -6.70 -19.04 -1.61
CA SER A 151 -5.34 -19.10 -1.08
C SER A 151 -4.56 -20.26 -1.69
N LEU A 152 -3.32 -20.00 -2.12
CA LEU A 152 -2.44 -20.99 -2.76
C LEU A 152 -1.31 -21.43 -1.84
N SER A 153 -0.64 -20.49 -1.20
CA SER A 153 0.55 -20.74 -0.40
C SER A 153 0.78 -19.64 0.62
N THR A 154 1.42 -20.00 1.73
CA THR A 154 1.75 -19.09 2.84
C THR A 154 3.24 -19.08 3.08
N TYR A 155 3.79 -17.88 3.25
CA TYR A 155 5.21 -17.63 3.51
C TYR A 155 5.39 -16.90 4.84
N THR A 156 6.42 -17.30 5.58
CA THR A 156 6.84 -16.55 6.77
C THR A 156 7.69 -15.37 6.35
N ILE A 157 7.34 -14.19 6.81
CA ILE A 157 8.06 -12.94 6.57
C ILE A 157 8.52 -12.32 7.90
N PRO A 158 9.44 -11.33 7.90
CA PRO A 158 9.84 -10.62 9.10
C PRO A 158 8.66 -9.96 9.83
N ALA A 159 8.89 -9.53 11.08
CA ALA A 159 8.01 -8.60 11.78
C ALA A 159 8.06 -7.21 11.16
N ARG A 160 7.04 -6.39 11.45
CA ARG A 160 6.96 -4.95 11.12
C ARG A 160 6.89 -4.67 9.62
N VAL A 161 6.43 -5.63 8.80
CA VAL A 161 6.23 -5.42 7.36
C VAL A 161 5.01 -4.53 7.16
N GLN A 162 5.19 -3.44 6.43
CA GLN A 162 4.20 -2.45 6.05
C GLN A 162 3.94 -2.45 4.55
N GLY A 163 4.87 -2.96 3.75
CA GLY A 163 4.73 -3.03 2.30
C GLY A 163 5.46 -4.22 1.71
N VAL A 164 4.99 -4.69 0.57
CA VAL A 164 5.59 -5.79 -0.20
C VAL A 164 5.48 -5.51 -1.69
N THR A 165 6.57 -5.71 -2.43
CA THR A 165 6.52 -5.72 -3.89
C THR A 165 7.54 -6.69 -4.48
N PHE A 166 7.36 -7.00 -5.76
CA PHE A 166 8.29 -7.81 -6.56
C PHE A 166 8.77 -7.00 -7.76
N ASP A 167 10.04 -7.09 -8.10
CA ASP A 167 10.48 -6.60 -9.40
C ASP A 167 10.24 -7.64 -10.51
N ALA A 168 10.42 -7.21 -11.75
CA ALA A 168 10.23 -8.07 -12.93
C ALA A 168 11.16 -9.32 -12.93
N SER A 169 12.25 -9.31 -12.17
CA SER A 169 13.18 -10.44 -12.03
C SER A 169 12.77 -11.41 -10.92
N GLY A 170 11.76 -11.07 -10.12
CA GLY A 170 11.28 -11.87 -8.98
C GLY A 170 12.04 -11.63 -7.68
N LYS A 171 12.84 -10.57 -7.58
CA LYS A 171 13.34 -10.10 -6.28
C LYS A 171 12.16 -9.59 -5.45
N VAL A 172 12.22 -9.81 -4.14
CA VAL A 172 11.19 -9.38 -3.20
C VAL A 172 11.71 -8.23 -2.38
N TYR A 173 10.94 -7.17 -2.28
CA TYR A 173 11.23 -6.02 -1.44
C TYR A 173 10.16 -5.88 -0.37
N LEU A 174 10.59 -5.74 0.88
CA LEU A 174 9.71 -5.54 2.03
C LEU A 174 10.04 -4.20 2.67
N SER A 175 9.05 -3.32 2.80
CA SER A 175 9.14 -2.15 3.68
C SER A 175 8.86 -2.60 5.11
N THR A 176 9.74 -2.22 6.04
CA THR A 176 9.55 -2.51 7.46
C THR A 176 9.70 -1.26 8.29
N SER A 177 8.70 -0.95 9.11
CA SER A 177 8.63 0.28 9.91
C SER A 177 8.05 0.00 11.29
N TYR A 178 8.40 0.85 12.25
CA TYR A 178 7.82 0.82 13.58
C TYR A 178 7.98 2.17 14.29
N GLY A 179 6.83 2.78 14.55
CA GLY A 179 6.81 4.06 15.26
C GLY A 179 7.38 5.21 14.45
N ARG A 180 7.32 6.42 15.01
CA ARG A 180 7.66 7.66 14.31
C ARG A 180 9.09 8.13 14.48
N ASN A 181 9.85 7.49 15.38
CA ASN A 181 11.20 7.94 15.74
C ASN A 181 12.31 6.97 15.30
N GLU A 182 11.97 5.72 14.98
CA GLU A 182 12.92 4.70 14.55
C GLU A 182 13.07 4.70 13.03
N SER A 183 14.28 4.49 12.52
CA SER A 183 14.52 4.28 11.09
C SER A 183 13.66 3.14 10.56
N SER A 184 13.15 3.31 9.36
CA SER A 184 12.52 2.24 8.58
C SER A 184 13.57 1.55 7.70
N TYR A 185 13.21 0.41 7.11
CA TYR A 185 14.15 -0.34 6.28
C TYR A 185 13.45 -0.98 5.10
N ILE A 186 14.05 -0.88 3.91
CA ILE A 186 13.70 -1.72 2.77
C ILE A 186 14.60 -2.95 2.78
N LYS A 187 14.00 -4.13 2.92
CA LYS A 187 14.69 -5.43 2.93
C LYS A 187 14.53 -6.11 1.59
N CYS A 188 15.63 -6.30 0.87
CA CYS A 188 15.64 -6.93 -0.44
C CYS A 188 16.08 -8.40 -0.33
N TYR A 189 15.33 -9.28 -0.97
CA TYR A 189 15.64 -10.71 -1.11
C TYR A 189 15.72 -11.03 -2.60
N LYS A 190 16.77 -11.75 -3.01
CA LYS A 190 17.00 -12.13 -4.42
C LYS A 190 15.90 -13.01 -5.01
N SER A 191 15.03 -13.60 -4.19
CA SER A 191 13.89 -14.40 -4.61
C SER A 191 12.96 -14.71 -3.44
N LEU A 192 11.74 -15.17 -3.75
CA LEU A 192 10.79 -15.67 -2.76
C LEU A 192 11.35 -16.88 -1.96
N ILE A 193 12.17 -17.73 -2.60
CA ILE A 193 12.86 -18.84 -1.92
C ILE A 193 13.84 -18.32 -0.88
N ALA A 194 14.59 -17.27 -1.20
CA ALA A 194 15.52 -16.65 -0.27
C ALA A 194 14.79 -16.04 0.93
N LEU A 195 13.70 -15.33 0.70
CA LEU A 195 12.82 -14.81 1.76
C LEU A 195 12.29 -15.93 2.66
N SER A 196 11.71 -16.96 2.08
CA SER A 196 11.11 -18.10 2.82
C SER A 196 12.13 -18.86 3.66
N SER A 197 13.35 -19.07 3.14
CA SER A 197 14.39 -19.84 3.82
C SER A 197 15.04 -19.07 4.98
N ARG A 198 15.13 -17.74 4.84
CA ARG A 198 15.86 -16.89 5.80
C ARG A 198 15.20 -15.50 5.96
N PRO A 199 13.98 -15.43 6.46
CA PRO A 199 13.18 -14.21 6.48
C PRO A 199 13.84 -13.04 7.25
N ASN A 200 14.69 -13.32 8.22
CA ASN A 200 15.41 -12.29 9.00
C ASN A 200 16.83 -11.97 8.46
N ARG A 201 17.20 -12.51 7.28
CA ARG A 201 18.51 -12.27 6.65
C ARG A 201 18.33 -11.85 5.20
N PRO A 202 17.94 -10.59 4.94
CA PRO A 202 17.86 -10.06 3.58
C PRO A 202 19.23 -10.07 2.91
N ASP A 203 19.24 -10.06 1.59
CA ASP A 203 20.47 -9.92 0.81
C ASP A 203 21.00 -8.48 0.85
N ILE A 204 20.08 -7.49 0.87
CA ILE A 204 20.39 -6.06 1.01
C ILE A 204 19.39 -5.45 2.00
N THR A 205 19.87 -4.50 2.79
CA THR A 205 19.02 -3.65 3.64
C THR A 205 19.35 -2.19 3.34
N ILE A 206 18.33 -1.40 3.04
CA ILE A 206 18.43 0.04 2.81
C ILE A 206 17.73 0.73 3.99
N GLU A 207 18.47 1.58 4.70
CA GLU A 207 17.90 2.40 5.77
C GLU A 207 17.11 3.56 5.17
N MET A 208 15.95 3.82 5.76
CA MET A 208 14.98 4.82 5.32
C MET A 208 14.58 5.72 6.51
N PRO A 209 14.11 6.93 6.26
CA PRO A 209 13.45 7.74 7.30
C PRO A 209 12.31 6.97 7.98
N PRO A 210 11.91 7.37 9.21
CA PRO A 210 10.79 6.76 9.92
C PRO A 210 9.48 6.78 9.14
N GLY A 211 8.64 5.76 9.35
CA GLY A 211 7.27 5.73 8.82
C GLY A 211 7.16 5.31 7.36
N SER A 212 8.11 4.52 6.81
CA SER A 212 7.88 3.94 5.47
C SER A 212 6.76 2.92 5.52
N GLU A 213 5.81 3.05 4.61
CA GLU A 213 4.65 2.19 4.45
C GLU A 213 4.80 1.31 3.20
N GLU A 214 3.82 1.29 2.32
CA GLU A 214 3.88 0.47 1.12
C GLU A 214 4.92 0.96 0.11
N LEU A 215 5.29 0.07 -0.79
CA LEU A 215 6.20 0.34 -1.90
C LEU A 215 5.74 -0.40 -3.15
N ASP A 216 5.99 0.21 -4.29
CA ASP A 216 5.74 -0.41 -5.59
C ASP A 216 7.00 -0.44 -6.45
N SER A 217 7.12 -1.44 -7.33
CA SER A 217 8.28 -1.66 -8.19
C SER A 217 7.92 -1.54 -9.67
N VAL A 218 8.30 -0.45 -10.29
CA VAL A 218 8.03 -0.17 -11.71
C VAL A 218 9.31 0.34 -12.38
N ASP A 219 9.59 -0.14 -13.59
CA ASP A 219 10.70 0.34 -14.44
C ASP A 219 12.06 0.37 -13.72
N LYS A 220 12.40 -0.70 -12.98
CA LYS A 220 13.63 -0.82 -12.18
C LYS A 220 13.79 0.24 -11.09
N ARG A 221 12.69 0.70 -10.55
CA ARG A 221 12.64 1.67 -9.47
C ARG A 221 11.65 1.22 -8.42
N LEU A 222 11.98 1.46 -7.16
CA LEU A 222 11.04 1.38 -6.05
C LEU A 222 10.49 2.78 -5.78
N TYR A 223 9.19 2.84 -5.60
CA TYR A 223 8.47 4.01 -5.15
C TYR A 223 7.96 3.72 -3.75
N VAL A 224 8.36 4.52 -2.78
CA VAL A 224 8.06 4.29 -1.35
C VAL A 224 7.25 5.45 -0.81
N ILE A 225 6.14 5.13 -0.14
CA ILE A 225 5.30 6.11 0.54
C ILE A 225 5.56 6.09 2.05
N PHE A 226 5.23 7.20 2.72
CA PHE A 226 5.47 7.38 4.15
C PHE A 226 4.21 7.89 4.85
N GLU A 227 3.81 7.24 5.94
CA GLU A 227 2.73 7.72 6.79
C GLU A 227 3.10 9.05 7.49
N SER A 228 4.39 9.33 7.59
CA SER A 228 4.91 10.56 8.19
C SER A 228 4.55 11.84 7.42
N ALA A 229 3.94 11.74 6.23
CA ALA A 229 3.28 12.83 5.53
C ALA A 229 2.00 13.31 6.23
N GLY A 230 1.35 12.46 7.03
CA GLY A 230 0.13 12.81 7.76
C GLY A 230 0.37 13.85 8.86
N GLU A 231 -0.62 14.72 9.08
CA GLU A 231 -0.55 15.86 10.02
C GLU A 231 -0.09 15.45 11.43
N LYS A 232 -0.61 14.34 11.96
CA LYS A 232 -0.23 13.84 13.29
C LYS A 232 1.27 13.52 13.45
N TYR A 233 1.97 13.23 12.35
CA TYR A 233 3.41 12.99 12.34
C TYR A 233 4.21 14.26 12.08
N LEU A 234 3.65 15.18 11.32
CA LEU A 234 4.28 16.46 11.00
C LEU A 234 4.18 17.43 12.18
N GLU A 235 3.01 17.52 12.81
CA GLU A 235 2.66 18.52 13.81
C GLU A 235 2.45 17.96 15.21
N GLY A 236 2.41 16.61 15.35
CA GLY A 236 2.22 15.96 16.65
C GLY A 236 0.81 16.15 17.22
N THR A 237 -0.19 16.36 16.38
CA THR A 237 -1.58 16.66 16.77
C THR A 237 -2.23 15.58 17.64
N ASP A 238 -1.73 14.34 17.59
CA ASP A 238 -2.17 13.23 18.44
C ASP A 238 -1.48 13.17 19.83
N GLY A 239 -0.66 14.16 20.16
CA GLY A 239 0.04 14.27 21.44
C GLY A 239 1.26 13.36 21.62
N LYS A 240 1.68 12.63 20.58
CA LYS A 240 2.85 11.72 20.64
C LYS A 240 4.14 12.36 20.09
N GLY A 241 4.10 13.66 19.76
CA GLY A 241 5.23 14.40 19.18
C GLY A 241 5.39 14.20 17.68
N ASN A 242 6.27 14.97 17.09
CA ASN A 242 6.52 14.99 15.65
C ASN A 242 7.45 13.83 15.24
N SER A 243 7.38 13.39 13.98
CA SER A 243 8.45 12.59 13.40
C SER A 243 9.73 13.43 13.25
N PRO A 244 10.93 12.91 13.58
CA PRO A 244 12.18 13.66 13.46
C PRO A 244 12.60 13.92 12.02
N ALA A 245 12.07 13.15 11.06
CA ALA A 245 12.38 13.26 9.63
C ALA A 245 11.15 12.90 8.79
N PRO A 246 10.09 13.72 8.82
CA PRO A 246 8.88 13.44 8.07
C PRO A 246 9.13 13.56 6.56
N ILE A 247 8.52 12.67 5.79
CA ILE A 247 8.60 12.64 4.33
C ILE A 247 7.19 12.84 3.77
N ASP A 248 6.99 13.94 3.05
CA ASP A 248 5.73 14.32 2.39
C ASP A 248 5.73 14.03 0.87
N LYS A 249 6.69 13.25 0.42
CA LYS A 249 6.92 12.92 -1.00
C LYS A 249 7.10 11.42 -1.17
N ILE A 250 6.78 10.93 -2.36
CA ILE A 250 7.16 9.58 -2.78
C ILE A 250 8.68 9.56 -3.01
N LEU A 251 9.39 8.70 -2.28
CA LEU A 251 10.80 8.46 -2.54
C LEU A 251 10.97 7.44 -3.67
N ARG A 252 11.90 7.73 -4.56
CA ARG A 252 12.23 6.88 -5.69
C ARG A 252 13.66 6.36 -5.57
N ILE A 253 13.83 5.04 -5.57
CA ILE A 253 15.10 4.33 -5.40
C ILE A 253 15.36 3.51 -6.66
N ASN A 254 16.54 3.62 -7.27
CA ASN A 254 16.95 2.75 -8.38
C ASN A 254 17.32 1.35 -7.82
N THR A 255 16.96 0.29 -8.55
CA THR A 255 17.17 -1.12 -8.15
C THR A 255 18.27 -1.83 -8.96
N ASP A 256 19.01 -1.09 -9.77
CA ASP A 256 20.15 -1.59 -10.57
C ASP A 256 21.37 -1.88 -9.72
#